data_df27195a80260509cb3f65c2aab137d2
#
_entry.id   df27195a80260509cb3f65c2aab137d2
#
_cell.length_a   1.000
_cell.length_b   1.000
_cell.length_c   1.000
_cell.angle_alpha   90.00
_cell.angle_beta   90.00
_cell.angle_gamma   90.00
#
_symmetry.space_group_name_H-M   'P 1'
#
loop_
_entity.id
_entity.type
_entity.pdbx_description
1 polymer ?
#
loop_
_entity_poly.entity_id
_entity_poly.type
_entity_poly.pdbx_seq_one_letter_code
_entity_poly.pdbx_strand_id
1 'polypeptide(L)'
;MMFDVAGAFESSDIFKLEALLKRAWLLSCSLPNPLIGRLEKALAEVSTTEREATVRQRIGQNLFREGLLALWGGRCAITGLDAPELLRASHAKPWADSSDIERLDVFNGLLLAAHLDAAFDSGLITISTTGCVVQSEELSDATKDILRVSDGQKIRVQAQHEPYLKWHREFVFKKNI
;
A
#
# COMPACT_ATOMS: atom_id res chain seq x y z
N MET A 1 -1.54 28.07 20.78
CA MET A 1 -0.09 28.02 20.55
C MET A 1 0.12 28.07 19.04
N MET A 2 0.47 29.26 18.51
CA MET A 2 0.73 29.43 17.08
C MET A 2 2.04 28.72 16.76
N PHE A 3 2.00 27.77 15.84
CA PHE A 3 3.22 27.19 15.29
C PHE A 3 3.80 28.21 14.30
N ASP A 4 4.96 28.72 14.64
CA ASP A 4 5.75 29.55 13.75
C ASP A 4 6.32 28.67 12.64
N VAL A 5 5.95 28.95 11.40
CA VAL A 5 6.28 28.15 10.20
C VAL A 5 7.72 28.40 9.72
N ALA A 6 8.53 29.13 10.48
CA ALA A 6 9.87 29.59 10.11
C ALA A 6 11.02 28.80 10.77
N GLY A 7 10.79 27.60 11.27
CA GLY A 7 11.86 26.74 11.80
C GLY A 7 12.60 25.99 10.70
N ALA A 8 13.60 26.61 10.07
CA ALA A 8 14.58 25.88 9.30
C ALA A 8 15.41 24.99 10.23
N PHE A 9 15.42 23.68 10.01
CA PHE A 9 16.25 22.75 10.76
C PHE A 9 17.52 22.48 9.95
N GLU A 10 18.67 22.86 10.50
CA GLU A 10 19.97 22.62 9.90
C GLU A 10 20.68 21.48 10.64
N SER A 11 21.08 20.45 9.93
CA SER A 11 21.84 19.33 10.47
C SER A 11 23.02 19.00 9.56
N SER A 12 24.20 18.97 10.15
CA SER A 12 25.41 18.47 9.49
C SER A 12 25.51 16.94 9.45
N ASP A 13 24.60 16.25 10.14
CA ASP A 13 24.54 14.78 10.23
C ASP A 13 23.46 14.25 9.28
N ILE A 14 23.91 13.66 8.17
CA ILE A 14 23.03 13.15 7.12
C ILE A 14 22.11 12.02 7.62
N PHE A 15 22.56 11.22 8.59
CA PHE A 15 21.75 10.13 9.16
C PHE A 15 20.62 10.69 10.04
N LYS A 16 20.88 11.77 10.78
CA LYS A 16 19.84 12.46 11.53
C LYS A 16 18.82 13.14 10.62
N LEU A 17 19.28 13.75 9.53
CA LEU A 17 18.41 14.36 8.54
C LEU A 17 17.51 13.30 7.88
N GLU A 18 18.08 12.17 7.46
CA GLU A 18 17.32 11.06 6.89
C GLU A 18 16.26 10.51 7.87
N ALA A 19 16.64 10.32 9.14
CA ALA A 19 15.72 9.86 10.18
C ALA A 19 14.59 10.86 10.45
N LEU A 20 14.88 12.16 10.45
CA LEU A 20 13.89 13.23 10.62
C LEU A 20 12.95 13.30 9.41
N LEU A 21 13.47 13.22 8.19
CA LEU A 21 12.67 13.20 6.97
C LEU A 21 11.76 11.96 6.91
N LYS A 22 12.28 10.77 7.26
CA LYS A 22 11.48 9.56 7.40
C LYS A 22 10.37 9.72 8.44
N ARG A 23 10.69 10.31 9.60
CA ARG A 23 9.71 10.54 10.67
C ARG A 23 8.66 11.57 10.27
N ALA A 24 9.06 12.68 9.64
CA ALA A 24 8.13 13.70 9.14
C ALA A 24 7.20 13.11 8.07
N TRP A 25 7.75 12.28 7.17
CA TRP A 25 6.99 11.59 6.14
C TRP A 25 6.02 10.57 6.75
N LEU A 26 6.45 9.75 7.70
CA LEU A 26 5.59 8.81 8.44
C LEU A 26 4.46 9.53 9.18
N LEU A 27 4.76 10.68 9.81
CA LEU A 27 3.76 11.51 10.46
C LEU A 27 2.78 12.12 9.45
N SER A 28 3.24 12.55 8.29
CA SER A 28 2.36 13.06 7.22
C SER A 28 1.42 11.98 6.65
N CYS A 29 1.83 10.72 6.69
CA CYS A 29 1.00 9.58 6.30
C CYS A 29 0.06 9.08 7.42
N SER A 30 0.33 9.42 8.69
CA SER A 30 -0.42 8.91 9.85
C SER A 30 -1.36 9.94 10.51
N LEU A 31 -1.20 11.23 10.21
CA LEU A 31 -2.13 12.30 10.64
C LEU A 31 -3.16 12.56 9.55
N PRO A 32 -4.33 13.21 9.88
CA PRO A 32 -5.55 13.07 9.10
C PRO A 32 -5.21 12.93 7.62
N ASN A 33 -5.39 11.72 7.12
CA ASN A 33 -4.80 11.20 5.88
C ASN A 33 -4.89 12.27 4.78
N PRO A 34 -3.79 12.86 4.29
CA PRO A 34 -3.84 13.96 3.31
C PRO A 34 -4.57 13.56 2.02
N LEU A 35 -4.68 12.26 1.76
CA LEU A 35 -5.47 11.71 0.67
C LEU A 35 -6.97 11.84 0.92
N ILE A 36 -7.44 11.75 2.17
CA ILE A 36 -8.87 11.98 2.52
C ILE A 36 -9.26 13.42 2.21
N GLY A 37 -8.50 14.41 2.66
CA GLY A 37 -8.78 15.81 2.35
C GLY A 37 -8.76 16.13 0.85
N ARG A 38 -7.88 15.48 0.09
CA ARG A 38 -7.87 15.57 -1.39
C ARG A 38 -9.09 14.91 -2.01
N LEU A 39 -9.52 13.77 -1.48
CA LEU A 39 -10.75 13.09 -1.90
C LEU A 39 -11.98 13.94 -1.62
N GLU A 40 -12.13 14.45 -0.40
CA GLU A 40 -13.25 15.31 -0.01
C GLU A 40 -13.36 16.55 -0.92
N LYS A 41 -12.23 17.19 -1.23
CA LYS A 41 -12.19 18.33 -2.15
C LYS A 41 -12.60 17.94 -3.57
N ALA A 42 -12.11 16.82 -4.08
CA ALA A 42 -12.48 16.32 -5.41
C ALA A 42 -13.95 15.89 -5.48
N LEU A 43 -14.52 15.37 -4.37
CA LEU A 43 -15.90 14.94 -4.29
C LEU A 43 -16.91 16.08 -4.10
N ALA A 44 -16.49 17.23 -3.57
CA ALA A 44 -17.35 18.40 -3.44
C ALA A 44 -17.87 18.94 -4.79
N GLU A 45 -17.20 18.58 -5.89
CA GLU A 45 -17.56 18.95 -7.26
C GLU A 45 -18.48 17.93 -7.96
N VAL A 46 -18.87 16.83 -7.27
CA VAL A 46 -19.61 15.70 -7.89
C VAL A 46 -20.96 15.51 -7.21
N SER A 47 -22.10 15.52 -7.92
CA SER A 47 -23.48 15.35 -7.41
C SER A 47 -23.98 13.86 -7.34
N THR A 48 -25.20 13.56 -6.77
CA THR A 48 -25.56 12.28 -6.14
C THR A 48 -26.23 11.17 -6.98
N THR A 49 -25.57 10.44 -7.89
CA THR A 49 -26.12 9.26 -8.61
C THR A 49 -25.20 8.04 -8.60
N GLU A 50 -25.64 6.84 -9.08
CA GLU A 50 -24.82 5.63 -9.22
C GLU A 50 -23.53 5.86 -10.05
N ARG A 51 -23.61 6.77 -11.03
CA ARG A 51 -22.47 7.24 -11.82
C ARG A 51 -21.38 7.84 -10.93
N GLU A 52 -21.77 8.48 -9.88
CA GLU A 52 -20.92 9.17 -8.92
C GLU A 52 -20.23 8.22 -7.95
N ALA A 53 -20.90 7.14 -7.54
CA ALA A 53 -20.24 6.10 -6.75
C ALA A 53 -19.04 5.53 -7.52
N THR A 54 -19.22 5.32 -8.83
CA THR A 54 -18.11 4.85 -9.72
C THR A 54 -17.00 5.90 -9.87
N VAL A 55 -17.37 7.18 -10.00
CA VAL A 55 -16.40 8.29 -10.11
C VAL A 55 -15.63 8.44 -8.78
N ARG A 56 -16.34 8.41 -7.65
CA ARG A 56 -15.74 8.45 -6.29
C ARG A 56 -14.74 7.32 -6.09
N GLN A 57 -15.12 6.10 -6.45
CA GLN A 57 -14.23 4.94 -6.35
C GLN A 57 -12.97 5.12 -7.20
N ARG A 58 -13.11 5.59 -8.44
CA ARG A 58 -11.96 5.85 -9.34
C ARG A 58 -11.03 6.93 -8.80
N ILE A 59 -11.59 8.03 -8.27
CA ILE A 59 -10.80 9.09 -7.64
C ILE A 59 -10.04 8.51 -6.44
N GLY A 60 -10.72 7.77 -5.56
CA GLY A 60 -10.07 7.13 -4.40
C GLY A 60 -8.95 6.17 -4.81
N GLN A 61 -9.19 5.31 -5.80
CA GLN A 61 -8.18 4.38 -6.32
C GLN A 61 -6.96 5.10 -6.91
N ASN A 62 -7.17 6.22 -7.63
CA ASN A 62 -6.06 7.01 -8.16
C ASN A 62 -5.23 7.64 -7.05
N LEU A 63 -5.87 8.22 -6.03
CA LEU A 63 -5.18 8.82 -4.88
C LEU A 63 -4.42 7.76 -4.07
N PHE A 64 -5.02 6.60 -3.84
CA PHE A 64 -4.36 5.48 -3.18
C PHE A 64 -3.13 5.01 -3.97
N ARG A 65 -3.25 4.90 -5.29
CA ARG A 65 -2.13 4.56 -6.17
C ARG A 65 -0.99 5.59 -6.10
N GLU A 66 -1.30 6.88 -6.11
CA GLU A 66 -0.30 7.94 -5.95
C GLU A 66 0.43 7.81 -4.60
N GLY A 67 -0.33 7.55 -3.53
CA GLY A 67 0.22 7.33 -2.20
C GLY A 67 1.16 6.12 -2.16
N LEU A 68 0.77 5.00 -2.78
CA LEU A 68 1.63 3.81 -2.85
C LEU A 68 2.89 4.02 -3.70
N LEU A 69 2.77 4.73 -4.83
CA LEU A 69 3.94 5.09 -5.64
C LEU A 69 4.95 5.90 -4.81
N ALA A 70 4.47 6.85 -4.00
CA ALA A 70 5.32 7.63 -3.09
C ALA A 70 5.93 6.75 -1.98
N LEU A 71 5.11 5.89 -1.33
CA LEU A 71 5.55 5.02 -0.23
C LEU A 71 6.63 4.03 -0.67
N TRP A 72 6.46 3.42 -1.84
CA TRP A 72 7.34 2.38 -2.38
C TRP A 72 8.40 2.92 -3.34
N GLY A 73 8.46 4.25 -3.55
CA GLY A 73 9.43 4.88 -4.44
C GLY A 73 9.29 4.44 -5.90
N GLY A 74 8.05 4.20 -6.36
CA GLY A 74 7.75 3.75 -7.71
C GLY A 74 8.22 2.34 -8.06
N ARG A 75 8.50 1.50 -7.03
CA ARG A 75 9.03 0.14 -7.22
C ARG A 75 8.14 -0.92 -6.62
N CYS A 76 8.06 -2.07 -7.29
CA CYS A 76 7.38 -3.24 -6.75
C CYS A 76 7.95 -3.62 -5.39
N ALA A 77 7.09 -3.81 -4.39
CA ALA A 77 7.47 -4.17 -3.02
C ALA A 77 8.25 -5.50 -2.93
N ILE A 78 7.99 -6.42 -3.87
CA ILE A 78 8.58 -7.76 -3.87
C ILE A 78 9.80 -7.81 -4.81
N THR A 79 9.63 -7.45 -6.09
CA THR A 79 10.67 -7.63 -7.11
C THR A 79 11.57 -6.43 -7.33
N GLY A 80 11.17 -5.25 -6.84
CA GLY A 80 11.86 -3.99 -7.13
C GLY A 80 11.67 -3.48 -8.57
N LEU A 81 10.80 -4.10 -9.39
CA LEU A 81 10.46 -3.62 -10.74
C LEU A 81 10.07 -2.14 -10.68
N ASP A 82 10.67 -1.31 -11.53
CA ASP A 82 10.54 0.16 -11.55
C ASP A 82 9.85 0.72 -12.80
N ALA A 83 9.00 -0.09 -13.43
CA ALA A 83 8.15 0.30 -14.54
C ALA A 83 6.72 0.60 -14.05
N PRO A 84 6.33 1.88 -13.79
CA PRO A 84 5.05 2.25 -13.18
C PRO A 84 3.82 1.71 -13.92
N GLU A 85 3.92 1.54 -15.23
CA GLU A 85 2.86 1.02 -16.09
C GLU A 85 2.52 -0.45 -15.77
N LEU A 86 3.51 -1.20 -15.28
CA LEU A 86 3.39 -2.60 -14.91
C LEU A 86 3.06 -2.79 -13.42
N LEU A 87 3.00 -1.69 -12.64
CA LEU A 87 2.70 -1.75 -11.22
C LEU A 87 1.21 -1.55 -10.96
N ARG A 88 0.72 -2.21 -9.91
CA ARG A 88 -0.65 -2.10 -9.39
C ARG A 88 -0.63 -1.72 -7.92
N ALA A 89 -1.62 -0.94 -7.53
CA ALA A 89 -1.89 -0.57 -6.15
C ALA A 89 -2.81 -1.64 -5.55
N SER A 90 -2.22 -2.62 -4.88
CA SER A 90 -2.90 -3.79 -4.32
C SER A 90 -3.32 -3.52 -2.89
N HIS A 91 -4.61 -3.70 -2.55
CA HIS A 91 -5.10 -3.60 -1.19
C HIS A 91 -4.89 -4.91 -0.42
N ALA A 92 -4.35 -4.85 0.79
CA ALA A 92 -4.24 -6.03 1.65
C ALA A 92 -5.61 -6.40 2.27
N LYS A 93 -6.38 -5.42 2.75
CA LYS A 93 -7.79 -5.58 3.07
C LYS A 93 -8.60 -5.03 1.89
N PRO A 94 -9.40 -5.84 1.18
CA PRO A 94 -10.07 -5.44 -0.05
C PRO A 94 -10.91 -4.18 0.10
N TRP A 95 -11.08 -3.44 -0.99
CA TRP A 95 -11.88 -2.21 -1.03
C TRP A 95 -13.29 -2.40 -0.48
N ALA A 96 -13.93 -3.54 -0.79
CA ALA A 96 -15.29 -3.84 -0.37
C ALA A 96 -15.42 -3.99 1.15
N ASP A 97 -14.38 -4.51 1.81
CA ASP A 97 -14.36 -4.78 3.24
C ASP A 97 -13.74 -3.63 4.06
N SER A 98 -13.24 -2.60 3.37
CA SER A 98 -12.56 -1.46 3.98
C SER A 98 -13.52 -0.28 4.18
N SER A 99 -13.37 0.41 5.32
CA SER A 99 -13.97 1.74 5.54
C SER A 99 -13.33 2.78 4.61
N ASP A 100 -13.94 3.95 4.47
CA ASP A 100 -13.42 5.02 3.61
C ASP A 100 -12.01 5.49 4.03
N ILE A 101 -11.71 5.45 5.32
CA ILE A 101 -10.37 5.74 5.85
C ILE A 101 -9.39 4.66 5.44
N GLU A 102 -9.74 3.38 5.62
CA GLU A 102 -8.88 2.25 5.29
C GLU A 102 -8.60 2.13 3.78
N ARG A 103 -9.57 2.54 2.94
CA ARG A 103 -9.44 2.56 1.47
C ARG A 103 -8.33 3.48 0.97
N LEU A 104 -8.05 4.54 1.72
CA LEU A 104 -7.05 5.55 1.38
C LEU A 104 -5.79 5.45 2.23
N ASP A 105 -5.76 4.53 3.19
CA ASP A 105 -4.58 4.28 4.01
C ASP A 105 -3.51 3.55 3.17
N VAL A 106 -2.40 4.21 2.92
CA VAL A 106 -1.29 3.64 2.14
C VAL A 106 -0.68 2.39 2.79
N PHE A 107 -0.87 2.20 4.09
CA PHE A 107 -0.46 0.99 4.79
C PHE A 107 -1.41 -0.18 4.57
N ASN A 108 -2.62 0.08 4.07
CA ASN A 108 -3.53 -0.96 3.57
C ASN A 108 -3.12 -1.46 2.18
N GLY A 109 -1.88 -1.27 1.76
CA GLY A 109 -1.52 -1.68 0.41
C GLY A 109 -0.05 -1.94 0.15
N LEU A 110 0.16 -2.65 -0.93
CA LEU A 110 1.45 -2.94 -1.52
C LEU A 110 1.46 -2.46 -2.97
N LEU A 111 2.59 -1.91 -3.41
CA LEU A 111 2.81 -1.64 -4.83
C LEU A 111 3.40 -2.89 -5.46
N LEU A 112 2.66 -3.57 -6.30
CA LEU A 112 3.05 -4.87 -6.84
C LEU A 112 3.13 -4.85 -8.37
N ALA A 113 4.00 -5.69 -8.95
CA ALA A 113 3.93 -6.02 -10.37
C ALA A 113 2.59 -6.71 -10.68
N ALA A 114 2.00 -6.47 -11.85
CA ALA A 114 0.62 -6.87 -12.16
C ALA A 114 0.32 -8.37 -11.95
N HIS A 115 1.27 -9.25 -12.23
CA HIS A 115 1.12 -10.69 -11.99
C HIS A 115 1.19 -11.06 -10.50
N LEU A 116 1.96 -10.30 -9.70
CA LEU A 116 2.04 -10.48 -8.24
C LEU A 116 0.82 -9.89 -7.54
N ASP A 117 0.27 -8.79 -8.04
CA ASP A 117 -1.01 -8.23 -7.63
C ASP A 117 -2.12 -9.28 -7.78
N ALA A 118 -2.23 -9.88 -8.97
CA ALA A 118 -3.19 -10.96 -9.22
C ALA A 118 -2.99 -12.18 -8.29
N ALA A 119 -1.75 -12.56 -8.01
CA ALA A 119 -1.45 -13.66 -7.09
C ALA A 119 -1.79 -13.31 -5.63
N PHE A 120 -1.55 -12.06 -5.21
CA PHE A 120 -1.88 -11.57 -3.88
C PHE A 120 -3.40 -11.47 -3.69
N ASP A 121 -4.11 -10.81 -4.59
CA ASP A 121 -5.57 -10.68 -4.55
C ASP A 121 -6.30 -12.03 -4.57
N SER A 122 -5.73 -13.03 -5.26
CA SER A 122 -6.27 -14.39 -5.31
C SER A 122 -5.89 -15.25 -4.09
N GLY A 123 -5.11 -14.70 -3.16
CA GLY A 123 -4.65 -15.42 -1.97
C GLY A 123 -3.59 -16.49 -2.23
N LEU A 124 -2.95 -16.47 -3.40
CA LEU A 124 -1.89 -17.41 -3.75
C LEU A 124 -0.53 -17.04 -3.13
N ILE A 125 -0.36 -15.76 -2.77
CA ILE A 125 0.76 -15.29 -1.97
C ILE A 125 0.25 -14.38 -0.85
N THR A 126 1.02 -14.28 0.24
CA THR A 126 0.77 -13.33 1.32
C THR A 126 2.08 -12.87 1.94
N ILE A 127 2.01 -11.97 2.93
CA ILE A 127 3.17 -11.51 3.69
C ILE A 127 3.01 -11.94 5.16
N SER A 128 4.03 -12.62 5.67
CA SER A 128 4.07 -13.09 7.07
C SER A 128 4.23 -11.92 8.05
N THR A 129 4.06 -12.20 9.33
CA THR A 129 4.32 -11.24 10.44
C THR A 129 5.76 -10.76 10.50
N THR A 130 6.69 -11.51 9.92
CA THR A 130 8.12 -11.13 9.84
C THR A 130 8.45 -10.35 8.57
N GLY A 131 7.45 -10.06 7.70
CA GLY A 131 7.64 -9.36 6.45
C GLY A 131 8.21 -10.24 5.32
N CYS A 132 8.05 -11.55 5.42
CA CYS A 132 8.47 -12.47 4.36
C CYS A 132 7.29 -12.86 3.48
N VAL A 133 7.52 -13.02 2.18
CA VAL A 133 6.53 -13.57 1.25
C VAL A 133 6.29 -15.03 1.61
N VAL A 134 5.04 -15.43 1.63
CA VAL A 134 4.58 -16.82 1.82
C VAL A 134 3.77 -17.22 0.61
N GLN A 135 4.10 -18.35 0.01
CA GLN A 135 3.40 -18.91 -1.13
C GLN A 135 2.39 -19.96 -0.68
N SER A 136 1.22 -20.00 -1.32
CA SER A 136 0.25 -21.07 -1.14
C SER A 136 0.76 -22.36 -1.77
N GLU A 137 0.44 -23.49 -1.14
CA GLU A 137 0.70 -24.83 -1.70
C GLU A 137 -0.17 -25.15 -2.93
N GLU A 138 -1.23 -24.36 -3.18
CA GLU A 138 -2.02 -24.46 -4.41
C GLU A 138 -1.23 -24.04 -5.66
N LEU A 139 -0.10 -23.32 -5.50
CA LEU A 139 0.76 -22.95 -6.61
C LEU A 139 1.55 -24.15 -7.11
N SER A 140 1.39 -24.50 -8.40
CA SER A 140 2.28 -25.46 -9.04
C SER A 140 3.73 -24.93 -9.09
N ASP A 141 4.71 -25.82 -9.13
CA ASP A 141 6.12 -25.44 -9.23
C ASP A 141 6.39 -24.59 -10.48
N ALA A 142 5.78 -24.92 -11.60
CA ALA A 142 5.87 -24.12 -12.83
C ALA A 142 5.35 -22.68 -12.63
N THR A 143 4.27 -22.51 -11.85
CA THR A 143 3.74 -21.17 -11.54
C THR A 143 4.66 -20.41 -10.58
N LYS A 144 5.22 -21.09 -9.58
CA LYS A 144 6.22 -20.50 -8.67
C LYS A 144 7.44 -19.98 -9.42
N ASP A 145 7.93 -20.74 -10.38
CA ASP A 145 9.06 -20.36 -11.24
C ASP A 145 8.74 -19.11 -12.09
N ILE A 146 7.51 -19.04 -12.63
CA ILE A 146 7.06 -17.88 -13.43
C ILE A 146 6.90 -16.63 -12.57
N LEU A 147 6.37 -16.76 -11.36
CA LEU A 147 6.20 -15.64 -10.44
C LEU A 147 7.54 -15.02 -10.03
N ARG A 148 8.63 -15.77 -10.12
CA ARG A 148 9.97 -15.31 -9.76
C ARG A 148 10.06 -14.74 -8.34
N VAL A 149 9.31 -15.32 -7.43
CA VAL A 149 9.28 -14.95 -6.00
C VAL A 149 9.74 -16.14 -5.20
N SER A 150 10.77 -15.97 -4.39
CA SER A 150 11.21 -17.02 -3.47
C SER A 150 10.33 -17.03 -2.22
N ASP A 151 9.92 -18.21 -1.79
CA ASP A 151 9.30 -18.35 -0.47
C ASP A 151 10.27 -17.86 0.62
N GLY A 152 9.76 -17.12 1.61
CA GLY A 152 10.59 -16.49 2.62
C GLY A 152 11.32 -15.22 2.17
N GLN A 153 11.16 -14.75 0.92
CA GLN A 153 11.74 -13.49 0.47
C GLN A 153 11.25 -12.33 1.31
N LYS A 154 12.16 -11.59 1.92
CA LYS A 154 11.85 -10.47 2.81
C LYS A 154 11.54 -9.20 2.03
N ILE A 155 10.46 -8.51 2.41
CA ILE A 155 10.09 -7.21 1.90
C ILE A 155 10.08 -6.15 3.01
N ARG A 156 10.13 -4.88 2.63
CA ARG A 156 10.15 -3.76 3.58
C ARG A 156 8.71 -3.38 3.98
N VAL A 157 8.14 -4.04 4.98
CA VAL A 157 6.90 -3.63 5.62
C VAL A 157 7.17 -2.84 6.91
N GLN A 158 6.22 -2.01 7.29
CA GLN A 158 6.21 -1.24 8.53
C GLN A 158 5.12 -1.80 9.46
N ALA A 159 5.19 -1.49 10.75
CA ALA A 159 4.23 -1.98 11.74
C ALA A 159 2.76 -1.61 11.38
N GLN A 160 2.55 -0.48 10.71
CA GLN A 160 1.24 -0.02 10.28
C GLN A 160 0.58 -0.91 9.21
N HIS A 161 1.36 -1.69 8.45
CA HIS A 161 0.80 -2.67 7.50
C HIS A 161 0.19 -3.89 8.21
N GLU A 162 0.66 -4.18 9.43
CA GLU A 162 0.32 -5.46 10.08
C GLU A 162 -1.18 -5.70 10.28
N PRO A 163 -2.02 -4.74 10.69
CA PRO A 163 -3.46 -4.97 10.80
C PRO A 163 -4.09 -5.46 9.49
N TYR A 164 -3.69 -4.89 8.36
CA TYR A 164 -4.20 -5.21 7.04
C TYR A 164 -3.62 -6.53 6.49
N LEU A 165 -2.33 -6.75 6.66
CA LEU A 165 -1.68 -8.00 6.28
C LEU A 165 -2.18 -9.18 7.12
N LYS A 166 -2.49 -8.96 8.41
CA LYS A 166 -3.16 -9.95 9.25
C LYS A 166 -4.52 -10.31 8.67
N TRP A 167 -5.32 -9.30 8.29
CA TRP A 167 -6.63 -9.51 7.66
C TRP A 167 -6.49 -10.35 6.39
N HIS A 168 -5.52 -10.01 5.52
CA HIS A 168 -5.24 -10.76 4.30
C HIS A 168 -4.87 -12.22 4.59
N ARG A 169 -4.01 -12.47 5.58
CA ARG A 169 -3.63 -13.84 5.98
C ARG A 169 -4.79 -14.65 6.53
N GLU A 170 -5.78 -14.00 7.14
CA GLU A 170 -6.91 -14.68 7.78
C GLU A 170 -8.05 -14.95 6.80
N PHE A 171 -8.32 -14.03 5.88
CA PHE A 171 -9.55 -14.05 5.07
C PHE A 171 -9.31 -14.23 3.57
N VAL A 172 -8.12 -13.92 3.05
CA VAL A 172 -7.80 -14.03 1.62
C VAL A 172 -6.85 -15.17 1.34
N PHE A 173 -5.78 -15.27 2.12
CA PHE A 173 -4.72 -16.24 1.86
C PHE A 173 -5.20 -17.67 1.94
N LYS A 174 -4.97 -18.44 0.88
CA LYS A 174 -5.30 -19.86 0.75
C LYS A 174 -4.28 -20.69 1.52
N LYS A 175 -4.61 -20.95 2.78
CA LYS A 175 -3.91 -21.95 3.58
C LYS A 175 -4.48 -23.31 3.22
N ASN A 176 -3.64 -24.32 3.09
CA ASN A 176 -4.13 -25.68 3.09
C ASN A 176 -4.81 -26.00 4.43
N ILE A 177 -5.98 -26.63 4.34
CA ILE A 177 -6.71 -27.19 5.48
C ILE A 177 -6.07 -28.52 5.85
#